data_8ecfe8e97ea7e1febfa1687787c457c4
#
_entry.id   8ecfe8e97ea7e1febfa1687787c457c4
#
_cell.length_a   1.000
_cell.length_b   1.000
_cell.length_c   1.000
_cell.angle_alpha   90.00
_cell.angle_beta   90.00
_cell.angle_gamma   90.00
#
_symmetry.space_group_name_H-M   'P 1'
#
loop_
_entity.id
_entity.type
_entity.pdbx_description
1 polymer ?
#
loop_
_entity_poly.entity_id
_entity_poly.type
_entity_poly.pdbx_seq_one_letter_code
_entity_poly.pdbx_strand_id
1 'polypeptide(L)'
;MRSFASDNNSGVHPLVMEALMKANTGHAVGYGDDPWTQEATEMVKKQFANACDALFVFNGTGSNTMALQMMTRPYHIIFCAETGHIAVDECGAPSKGTGCFMRTIPTPDGKLTPELLQPYMINFGVEHHSQPGAIYISQCTELGTIYKPEEVRALCDFAHAHGLLVHMDGARISNAAAALGLSLDEVSGACGVDTLTLGGTKNGLMGAECVVIFNKDLVREARYARKQACQLASKMRYISAQFIAFLTDNLWLECADHANRLAKKLHDALAAMPDVKFTQPMESNQLFFIMPKEKEEKLHEKYYFYYWNEAIGEMRLVTSWDTTEEDVDGLIAYLKTL
;
A
#
# COMPACT_ATOMS: atom_id res chain seq x y z
N MET A 1 -15.70 19.55 -8.36
CA MET A 1 -15.39 19.57 -6.91
C MET A 1 -14.18 18.68 -6.69
N ARG A 2 -13.09 19.21 -6.11
CA ARG A 2 -11.92 18.39 -5.74
C ARG A 2 -12.29 17.44 -4.61
N SER A 3 -11.87 16.18 -4.74
CA SER A 3 -12.01 15.17 -3.69
C SER A 3 -10.71 15.07 -2.88
N PHE A 4 -10.83 15.02 -1.57
CA PHE A 4 -9.74 14.68 -0.63
C PHE A 4 -10.02 13.34 0.08
N ALA A 5 -10.93 12.52 -0.47
CA ALA A 5 -11.34 11.26 0.14
C ALA A 5 -10.29 10.15 -0.05
N SER A 6 -9.69 10.08 -1.22
CA SER A 6 -8.73 9.02 -1.57
C SER A 6 -7.89 9.41 -2.78
N ASP A 7 -6.63 8.98 -2.78
CA ASP A 7 -5.74 8.99 -3.94
C ASP A 7 -6.20 8.07 -5.08
N ASN A 8 -7.13 7.16 -4.82
CA ASN A 8 -7.84 6.40 -5.86
C ASN A 8 -8.78 7.26 -6.73
N ASN A 9 -9.11 8.49 -6.30
CA ASN A 9 -10.01 9.38 -7.03
C ASN A 9 -9.24 10.24 -8.06
N SER A 10 -7.91 10.20 -8.06
CA SER A 10 -7.07 10.89 -9.03
C SER A 10 -7.16 10.27 -10.42
N GLY A 11 -6.83 11.05 -11.45
CA GLY A 11 -6.68 10.56 -12.80
C GLY A 11 -5.39 9.76 -13.00
N VAL A 12 -5.15 9.38 -14.25
CA VAL A 12 -3.90 8.71 -14.66
C VAL A 12 -2.87 9.76 -15.05
N HIS A 13 -1.61 9.58 -14.65
CA HIS A 13 -0.53 10.51 -14.99
C HIS A 13 -0.32 10.55 -16.52
N PRO A 14 -0.12 11.73 -17.14
CA PRO A 14 0.02 11.86 -18.60
C PRO A 14 1.11 10.95 -19.19
N LEU A 15 2.29 10.85 -18.58
CA LEU A 15 3.37 9.96 -19.04
C LEU A 15 2.97 8.49 -19.02
N VAL A 16 2.11 8.07 -18.09
CA VAL A 16 1.55 6.72 -18.03
C VAL A 16 0.59 6.49 -19.20
N MET A 17 -0.26 7.48 -19.53
CA MET A 17 -1.12 7.40 -20.71
C MET A 17 -0.32 7.32 -22.00
N GLU A 18 0.77 8.07 -22.13
CA GLU A 18 1.69 7.97 -23.27
C GLU A 18 2.32 6.58 -23.40
N ALA A 19 2.76 5.98 -22.28
CA ALA A 19 3.30 4.63 -22.28
C ALA A 19 2.27 3.58 -22.71
N LEU A 20 1.02 3.71 -22.28
CA LEU A 20 -0.09 2.88 -22.73
C LEU A 20 -0.33 3.01 -24.25
N MET A 21 -0.30 4.23 -24.78
CA MET A 21 -0.45 4.47 -26.21
C MET A 21 0.72 3.88 -27.01
N LYS A 22 1.96 3.99 -26.51
CA LYS A 22 3.14 3.35 -27.11
C LYS A 22 3.02 1.81 -27.12
N ALA A 23 2.50 1.22 -26.04
CA ALA A 23 2.27 -0.22 -25.94
C ALA A 23 1.12 -0.71 -26.84
N ASN A 24 0.26 0.19 -27.32
CA ASN A 24 -0.91 -0.14 -28.16
C ASN A 24 -0.55 -0.27 -29.67
N THR A 25 0.56 -0.94 -29.95
CA THR A 25 1.04 -1.15 -31.31
C THR A 25 1.24 -2.63 -31.62
N GLY A 26 0.87 -3.06 -32.83
CA GLY A 26 1.12 -4.41 -33.31
C GLY A 26 0.55 -5.53 -32.43
N HIS A 27 1.08 -6.72 -32.62
CA HIS A 27 0.76 -7.92 -31.85
C HIS A 27 1.91 -8.24 -30.90
N ALA A 28 1.59 -8.68 -29.69
CA ALA A 28 2.53 -9.19 -28.71
C ALA A 28 1.97 -10.46 -28.06
N VAL A 29 2.85 -11.37 -27.66
CA VAL A 29 2.46 -12.58 -26.95
C VAL A 29 1.73 -12.21 -25.66
N GLY A 30 0.66 -12.91 -25.34
CA GLY A 30 -0.14 -12.62 -24.15
C GLY A 30 0.48 -13.15 -22.87
N TYR A 31 -0.19 -12.84 -21.75
CA TYR A 31 0.06 -13.41 -20.42
C TYR A 31 1.45 -13.11 -19.82
N GLY A 32 2.10 -12.04 -20.28
CA GLY A 32 3.37 -11.57 -19.73
C GLY A 32 4.62 -12.07 -20.47
N ASP A 33 4.45 -12.77 -21.59
CA ASP A 33 5.57 -13.20 -22.45
C ASP A 33 5.90 -12.16 -23.54
N ASP A 34 5.59 -10.88 -23.26
CA ASP A 34 5.80 -9.74 -24.15
C ASP A 34 7.02 -8.88 -23.72
N PRO A 35 7.60 -8.10 -24.65
CA PRO A 35 8.78 -7.29 -24.36
C PRO A 35 8.57 -6.23 -23.27
N TRP A 36 7.36 -5.61 -23.18
CA TRP A 36 7.06 -4.62 -22.14
C TRP A 36 7.08 -5.25 -20.75
N THR A 37 6.54 -6.45 -20.62
CA THR A 37 6.54 -7.17 -19.35
C THR A 37 7.95 -7.59 -18.95
N GLN A 38 8.78 -8.01 -19.89
CA GLN A 38 10.18 -8.32 -19.63
C GLN A 38 10.96 -7.07 -19.18
N GLU A 39 10.82 -5.96 -19.90
CA GLU A 39 11.47 -4.69 -19.56
C GLU A 39 11.02 -4.20 -18.18
N ALA A 40 9.72 -4.13 -17.93
CA ALA A 40 9.19 -3.69 -16.64
C ALA A 40 9.66 -4.58 -15.48
N THR A 41 9.72 -5.91 -15.67
CA THR A 41 10.24 -6.86 -14.67
C THR A 41 11.68 -6.54 -14.31
N GLU A 42 12.53 -6.30 -15.29
CA GLU A 42 13.93 -5.94 -15.04
C GLU A 42 14.07 -4.56 -14.40
N MET A 43 13.23 -3.60 -14.78
CA MET A 43 13.22 -2.27 -14.14
C MET A 43 12.79 -2.35 -12.67
N VAL A 44 11.74 -3.13 -12.35
CA VAL A 44 11.32 -3.36 -10.95
C VAL A 44 12.44 -4.04 -10.17
N LYS A 45 13.02 -5.13 -10.68
CA LYS A 45 14.10 -5.86 -10.00
C LYS A 45 15.31 -4.98 -9.71
N LYS A 46 15.63 -4.03 -10.58
CA LYS A 46 16.74 -3.07 -10.36
C LYS A 46 16.49 -2.10 -9.19
N GLN A 47 15.25 -1.93 -8.76
CA GLN A 47 14.96 -1.10 -7.59
C GLN A 47 15.33 -1.80 -6.27
N PHE A 48 15.57 -3.10 -6.28
CA PHE A 48 15.78 -3.92 -5.09
C PHE A 48 17.00 -4.82 -5.26
N ALA A 49 17.89 -4.83 -4.27
CA ALA A 49 19.13 -5.62 -4.33
C ALA A 49 18.88 -7.13 -4.37
N ASN A 50 17.81 -7.60 -3.71
CA ASN A 50 17.55 -9.02 -3.49
C ASN A 50 16.27 -9.53 -4.17
N ALA A 51 15.68 -8.77 -5.12
CA ALA A 51 14.47 -9.22 -5.81
C ALA A 51 14.75 -10.46 -6.67
N CYS A 52 14.06 -11.55 -6.37
CA CYS A 52 14.13 -12.81 -7.12
C CYS A 52 13.23 -12.78 -8.34
N ASP A 53 12.00 -12.26 -8.22
CA ASP A 53 11.03 -12.11 -9.32
C ASP A 53 10.08 -10.94 -9.05
N ALA A 54 9.36 -10.50 -10.10
CA ALA A 54 8.36 -9.45 -10.04
C ALA A 54 7.17 -9.79 -10.96
N LEU A 55 5.96 -9.83 -10.42
CA LEU A 55 4.76 -10.26 -11.11
C LEU A 55 3.68 -9.17 -11.09
N PHE A 56 3.32 -8.67 -12.27
CA PHE A 56 2.30 -7.63 -12.40
C PHE A 56 0.89 -8.18 -12.24
N VAL A 57 0.04 -7.39 -11.58
CA VAL A 57 -1.35 -7.70 -11.25
C VAL A 57 -2.23 -6.44 -11.37
N PHE A 58 -3.57 -6.60 -11.32
CA PHE A 58 -4.51 -5.49 -11.56
C PHE A 58 -4.73 -4.56 -10.37
N ASN A 59 -4.74 -5.10 -9.15
CA ASN A 59 -5.14 -4.35 -7.96
C ASN A 59 -4.51 -4.90 -6.67
N GLY A 60 -4.56 -4.10 -5.61
CA GLY A 60 -3.97 -4.40 -4.30
C GLY A 60 -4.58 -5.65 -3.65
N THR A 61 -5.91 -5.79 -3.63
CA THR A 61 -6.58 -6.97 -3.06
C THR A 61 -6.12 -8.27 -3.73
N GLY A 62 -5.99 -8.26 -5.06
CA GLY A 62 -5.47 -9.41 -5.81
C GLY A 62 -3.99 -9.67 -5.52
N SER A 63 -3.21 -8.60 -5.34
CA SER A 63 -1.80 -8.66 -4.95
C SER A 63 -1.63 -9.30 -3.58
N ASN A 64 -2.34 -8.78 -2.57
CA ASN A 64 -2.30 -9.29 -1.20
C ASN A 64 -2.78 -10.75 -1.11
N THR A 65 -3.90 -11.07 -1.78
CA THR A 65 -4.42 -12.44 -1.84
C THR A 65 -3.41 -13.40 -2.46
N MET A 66 -2.83 -13.05 -3.61
CA MET A 66 -1.82 -13.84 -4.29
C MET A 66 -0.56 -14.04 -3.42
N ALA A 67 -0.05 -12.97 -2.82
CA ALA A 67 1.13 -13.01 -1.96
C ALA A 67 0.91 -13.95 -0.77
N LEU A 68 -0.20 -13.79 -0.07
CA LEU A 68 -0.54 -14.62 1.07
C LEU A 68 -0.82 -16.09 0.69
N GLN A 69 -1.41 -16.36 -0.49
CA GLN A 69 -1.61 -17.72 -0.99
C GLN A 69 -0.30 -18.49 -1.19
N MET A 70 0.74 -17.83 -1.75
CA MET A 70 2.01 -18.52 -1.97
C MET A 70 2.81 -18.72 -0.69
N MET A 71 2.58 -17.88 0.33
CA MET A 71 3.29 -17.90 1.61
C MET A 71 2.68 -18.85 2.64
N THR A 72 1.40 -19.21 2.51
CA THR A 72 0.66 -19.88 3.57
C THR A 72 0.03 -21.21 3.13
N ARG A 73 -0.53 -21.92 4.11
CA ARG A 73 -1.38 -23.10 3.93
C ARG A 73 -2.68 -22.89 4.70
N PRO A 74 -3.80 -23.52 4.34
CA PRO A 74 -5.11 -23.27 4.97
C PRO A 74 -5.18 -23.42 6.49
N TYR A 75 -4.25 -24.17 7.09
CA TYR A 75 -4.16 -24.33 8.55
C TYR A 75 -3.31 -23.23 9.23
N HIS A 76 -2.79 -22.25 8.47
CA HIS A 76 -2.01 -21.16 9.05
C HIS A 76 -2.87 -20.03 9.61
N ILE A 77 -2.26 -19.24 10.49
CA ILE A 77 -2.74 -17.93 10.93
C ILE A 77 -1.95 -16.86 10.18
N ILE A 78 -2.67 -15.87 9.68
CA ILE A 78 -2.10 -14.62 9.18
C ILE A 78 -2.34 -13.55 10.24
N PHE A 79 -1.28 -12.92 10.74
CA PHE A 79 -1.35 -11.81 11.70
C PHE A 79 -1.32 -10.48 10.97
N CYS A 80 -2.20 -9.56 11.34
CA CYS A 80 -2.22 -8.18 10.83
C CYS A 80 -2.69 -7.21 11.92
N ALA A 81 -2.44 -5.91 11.75
CA ALA A 81 -3.07 -4.90 12.58
C ALA A 81 -4.60 -4.95 12.43
N GLU A 82 -5.35 -4.56 13.44
CA GLU A 82 -6.83 -4.52 13.37
C GLU A 82 -7.34 -3.56 12.29
N THR A 83 -6.56 -2.52 11.96
CA THR A 83 -6.82 -1.58 10.86
C THR A 83 -6.31 -2.07 9.51
N GLY A 84 -5.60 -3.21 9.47
CA GLY A 84 -4.98 -3.73 8.26
C GLY A 84 -5.98 -3.96 7.12
N HIS A 85 -5.66 -3.47 5.92
CA HIS A 85 -6.56 -3.48 4.75
C HIS A 85 -7.16 -4.87 4.47
N ILE A 86 -6.37 -5.93 4.61
CA ILE A 86 -6.83 -7.33 4.42
C ILE A 86 -7.91 -7.77 5.42
N ALA A 87 -7.98 -7.13 6.57
CA ALA A 87 -8.97 -7.44 7.60
C ALA A 87 -10.25 -6.60 7.45
N VAL A 88 -10.12 -5.34 6.97
CA VAL A 88 -11.20 -4.34 6.99
C VAL A 88 -11.82 -4.14 5.61
N ASP A 89 -11.01 -3.93 4.56
CA ASP A 89 -11.48 -3.37 3.28
C ASP A 89 -11.31 -4.31 2.07
N GLU A 90 -11.06 -5.61 2.29
CA GLU A 90 -10.95 -6.61 1.21
C GLU A 90 -12.09 -7.65 1.20
N CYS A 91 -13.15 -7.39 1.96
CA CYS A 91 -14.35 -8.25 1.99
C CYS A 91 -14.03 -9.74 2.18
N GLY A 92 -12.99 -10.07 2.98
CA GLY A 92 -12.56 -11.43 3.24
C GLY A 92 -11.88 -12.13 2.06
N ALA A 93 -11.48 -11.43 0.99
CA ALA A 93 -10.83 -12.04 -0.16
C ALA A 93 -9.55 -12.81 0.19
N PRO A 94 -8.64 -12.31 1.04
CA PRO A 94 -7.47 -13.08 1.45
C PRO A 94 -7.81 -14.33 2.26
N SER A 95 -8.76 -14.25 3.19
CA SER A 95 -9.22 -15.43 3.97
C SER A 95 -9.85 -16.48 3.05
N LYS A 96 -10.68 -16.06 2.08
CA LYS A 96 -11.29 -16.95 1.09
C LYS A 96 -10.22 -17.59 0.19
N GLY A 97 -9.25 -16.78 -0.26
CA GLY A 97 -8.20 -17.22 -1.20
C GLY A 97 -7.20 -18.19 -0.55
N THR A 98 -6.81 -17.93 0.70
CA THR A 98 -5.82 -18.73 1.43
C THR A 98 -6.44 -19.86 2.23
N GLY A 99 -7.69 -19.71 2.67
CA GLY A 99 -8.32 -20.58 3.67
C GLY A 99 -7.78 -20.35 5.09
N CYS A 100 -6.89 -19.38 5.30
CA CYS A 100 -6.26 -19.12 6.58
C CYS A 100 -7.18 -18.40 7.57
N PHE A 101 -6.94 -18.64 8.85
CA PHE A 101 -7.48 -17.83 9.91
C PHE A 101 -6.72 -16.50 9.98
N MET A 102 -7.45 -15.40 9.96
CA MET A 102 -6.87 -14.06 10.12
C MET A 102 -6.99 -13.62 11.57
N ARG A 103 -5.87 -13.24 12.17
CA ARG A 103 -5.81 -12.72 13.52
C ARG A 103 -5.41 -11.27 13.51
N THR A 104 -6.36 -10.43 13.87
CA THR A 104 -6.14 -8.99 14.04
C THR A 104 -5.56 -8.69 15.41
N ILE A 105 -4.62 -7.75 15.46
CA ILE A 105 -3.94 -7.30 16.67
C ILE A 105 -4.25 -5.81 16.86
N PRO A 106 -4.81 -5.39 18.02
CA PRO A 106 -5.00 -3.97 18.32
C PRO A 106 -3.67 -3.23 18.35
N THR A 107 -3.64 -2.07 17.71
CA THR A 107 -2.47 -1.21 17.63
C THR A 107 -2.88 0.25 17.76
N PRO A 108 -2.08 1.13 18.39
CA PRO A 108 -2.41 2.54 18.54
C PRO A 108 -2.21 3.34 17.24
N ASP A 109 -1.37 2.84 16.35
CA ASP A 109 -0.85 3.55 15.18
C ASP A 109 -0.84 2.71 13.88
N GLY A 110 -1.47 1.53 13.91
CA GLY A 110 -1.49 0.61 12.77
C GLY A 110 -0.24 -0.26 12.63
N LYS A 111 0.74 -0.13 13.54
CA LYS A 111 2.00 -0.87 13.46
C LYS A 111 2.01 -2.10 14.36
N LEU A 112 2.36 -3.26 13.81
CA LEU A 112 2.72 -4.44 14.58
C LEU A 112 4.16 -4.31 15.09
N THR A 113 4.40 -4.91 16.26
CA THR A 113 5.75 -5.06 16.82
C THR A 113 5.98 -6.50 17.29
N PRO A 114 7.25 -6.93 17.45
CA PRO A 114 7.56 -8.23 18.04
C PRO A 114 6.87 -8.47 19.38
N GLU A 115 6.79 -7.47 20.25
CA GLU A 115 6.18 -7.55 21.57
C GLU A 115 4.68 -7.82 21.49
N LEU A 116 3.98 -7.20 20.54
CA LEU A 116 2.55 -7.43 20.30
C LEU A 116 2.27 -8.84 19.77
N LEU A 117 3.20 -9.41 19.02
CA LEU A 117 3.06 -10.73 18.40
C LEU A 117 3.53 -11.88 19.32
N GLN A 118 4.50 -11.61 20.21
CA GLN A 118 5.10 -12.63 21.09
C GLN A 118 4.07 -13.51 21.85
N PRO A 119 2.96 -13.00 22.41
CA PRO A 119 1.96 -13.80 23.11
C PRO A 119 1.26 -14.85 22.21
N TYR A 120 1.32 -14.68 20.90
CA TYR A 120 0.67 -15.57 19.94
C TYR A 120 1.62 -16.61 19.33
N MET A 121 2.91 -16.56 19.67
CA MET A 121 3.91 -17.55 19.22
C MET A 121 3.87 -18.79 20.11
N ILE A 122 2.74 -19.49 20.07
CA ILE A 122 2.41 -20.65 20.92
C ILE A 122 1.84 -21.78 20.07
N ASN A 123 1.78 -22.97 20.66
CA ASN A 123 1.13 -24.16 20.09
C ASN A 123 1.74 -24.65 18.75
N PHE A 124 2.98 -24.35 18.49
CA PHE A 124 3.68 -24.87 17.31
C PHE A 124 3.69 -26.42 17.33
N GLY A 125 3.28 -27.03 16.19
CA GLY A 125 3.21 -28.49 16.03
C GLY A 125 2.05 -29.18 16.71
N VAL A 126 1.14 -28.44 17.38
CA VAL A 126 -0.07 -29.01 17.99
C VAL A 126 -1.17 -29.07 16.93
N GLU A 127 -1.59 -30.29 16.51
CA GLU A 127 -2.53 -30.48 15.39
C GLU A 127 -3.94 -29.94 15.62
N HIS A 128 -4.33 -29.67 16.87
CA HIS A 128 -5.62 -29.10 17.22
C HIS A 128 -5.71 -27.57 17.03
N HIS A 129 -4.57 -26.91 16.73
CA HIS A 129 -4.50 -25.46 16.61
C HIS A 129 -4.00 -25.02 15.23
N SER A 130 -4.61 -23.94 14.71
CA SER A 130 -4.05 -23.26 13.55
C SER A 130 -2.63 -22.77 13.88
N GLN A 131 -1.72 -22.91 12.92
CA GLN A 131 -0.29 -22.65 13.13
C GLN A 131 0.07 -21.22 12.74
N PRO A 132 0.88 -20.48 13.50
CA PRO A 132 1.45 -19.22 13.01
C PRO A 132 2.13 -19.40 11.64
N GLY A 133 1.82 -18.56 10.65
CA GLY A 133 2.31 -18.74 9.29
C GLY A 133 2.84 -17.51 8.61
N ALA A 134 2.15 -16.37 8.76
CA ALA A 134 2.59 -15.13 8.11
C ALA A 134 2.21 -13.89 8.93
N ILE A 135 2.98 -12.83 8.73
CA ILE A 135 2.71 -11.48 9.20
C ILE A 135 2.44 -10.60 7.98
N TYR A 136 1.37 -9.82 8.04
CA TYR A 136 1.03 -8.79 7.06
C TYR A 136 1.20 -7.41 7.70
N ILE A 137 1.91 -6.52 7.02
CA ILE A 137 2.06 -5.12 7.40
C ILE A 137 1.78 -4.22 6.21
N SER A 138 1.34 -2.98 6.44
CA SER A 138 1.10 -1.97 5.40
C SER A 138 2.11 -0.82 5.49
N GLN A 139 2.61 -0.38 4.33
CA GLN A 139 3.54 0.74 4.23
C GLN A 139 3.06 1.73 3.14
N CYS A 140 2.55 2.96 3.48
CA CYS A 140 2.22 3.39 4.86
C CYS A 140 1.08 2.56 5.47
N THR A 141 0.91 2.63 6.80
CA THR A 141 -0.24 2.01 7.44
C THR A 141 -1.55 2.68 7.04
N GLU A 142 -2.67 2.06 7.34
CA GLU A 142 -4.00 2.62 7.08
C GLU A 142 -4.29 3.89 7.91
N LEU A 143 -3.54 4.10 9.00
CA LEU A 143 -3.56 5.31 9.83
C LEU A 143 -2.54 6.38 9.37
N GLY A 144 -1.90 6.18 8.21
CA GLY A 144 -0.98 7.14 7.61
C GLY A 144 0.42 7.18 8.24
N THR A 145 0.68 6.36 9.25
CA THR A 145 2.00 6.22 9.88
C THR A 145 2.95 5.42 9.01
N ILE A 146 4.25 5.57 9.25
CA ILE A 146 5.31 4.93 8.46
C ILE A 146 6.15 4.04 9.36
N TYR A 147 6.33 2.78 8.96
CA TYR A 147 7.37 1.93 9.55
C TYR A 147 8.75 2.44 9.15
N LYS A 148 9.61 2.63 10.13
CA LYS A 148 11.04 2.88 9.89
C LYS A 148 11.75 1.57 9.53
N PRO A 149 12.86 1.62 8.77
CA PRO A 149 13.59 0.41 8.38
C PRO A 149 13.95 -0.52 9.54
N GLU A 150 14.33 0.05 10.70
CA GLU A 150 14.62 -0.73 11.91
C GLU A 150 13.41 -1.43 12.49
N GLU A 151 12.21 -0.85 12.41
CA GLU A 151 10.96 -1.46 12.86
C GLU A 151 10.58 -2.65 11.95
N VAL A 152 10.70 -2.47 10.62
CA VAL A 152 10.46 -3.55 9.66
C VAL A 152 11.44 -4.69 9.86
N ARG A 153 12.74 -4.37 10.02
CA ARG A 153 13.80 -5.38 10.24
C ARG A 153 13.54 -6.17 11.51
N ALA A 154 13.18 -5.51 12.61
CA ALA A 154 12.86 -6.18 13.87
C ALA A 154 11.69 -7.17 13.72
N LEU A 155 10.64 -6.80 12.95
CA LEU A 155 9.52 -7.69 12.64
C LEU A 155 9.94 -8.88 11.76
N CYS A 156 10.76 -8.65 10.74
CA CYS A 156 11.24 -9.72 9.85
C CYS A 156 12.13 -10.70 10.61
N ASP A 157 13.07 -10.20 11.41
CA ASP A 157 13.96 -11.03 12.24
C ASP A 157 13.12 -11.88 13.23
N PHE A 158 12.13 -11.26 13.87
CA PHE A 158 11.20 -11.97 14.76
C PHE A 158 10.40 -13.04 14.03
N ALA A 159 9.81 -12.71 12.87
CA ALA A 159 9.03 -13.63 12.07
C ALA A 159 9.86 -14.85 11.64
N HIS A 160 11.02 -14.60 11.06
CA HIS A 160 11.92 -15.63 10.56
C HIS A 160 12.46 -16.53 11.68
N ALA A 161 12.76 -15.97 12.86
CA ALA A 161 13.16 -16.77 14.04
C ALA A 161 12.06 -17.76 14.48
N HIS A 162 10.79 -17.49 14.16
CA HIS A 162 9.66 -18.36 14.46
C HIS A 162 9.16 -19.16 13.22
N GLY A 163 9.85 -19.07 12.09
CA GLY A 163 9.47 -19.76 10.84
C GLY A 163 8.27 -19.16 10.11
N LEU A 164 7.93 -17.90 10.40
CA LEU A 164 6.89 -17.15 9.71
C LEU A 164 7.49 -16.36 8.55
N LEU A 165 6.64 -16.00 7.57
CA LEU A 165 6.99 -15.12 6.46
C LEU A 165 6.32 -13.75 6.61
N VAL A 166 6.90 -12.71 6.02
CA VAL A 166 6.40 -11.34 6.09
C VAL A 166 6.00 -10.83 4.71
N HIS A 167 4.74 -10.42 4.58
CA HIS A 167 4.22 -9.69 3.43
C HIS A 167 4.05 -8.22 3.79
N MET A 168 4.58 -7.34 2.93
CA MET A 168 4.36 -5.90 3.03
C MET A 168 3.40 -5.43 1.92
N ASP A 169 2.24 -4.91 2.32
CA ASP A 169 1.39 -4.13 1.43
C ASP A 169 1.98 -2.73 1.26
N GLY A 170 2.55 -2.50 0.10
CA GLY A 170 3.15 -1.23 -0.29
C GLY A 170 2.25 -0.39 -1.20
N ALA A 171 0.93 -0.42 -0.99
CA ALA A 171 -0.01 0.41 -1.77
C ALA A 171 0.38 1.90 -1.77
N ARG A 172 1.07 2.37 -0.72
CA ARG A 172 1.64 3.72 -0.59
C ARG A 172 3.13 3.73 -0.22
N ILE A 173 3.87 2.70 -0.58
CA ILE A 173 5.30 2.61 -0.27
C ILE A 173 6.10 3.78 -0.87
N SER A 174 5.68 4.30 -2.02
CA SER A 174 6.28 5.49 -2.64
C SER A 174 6.21 6.70 -1.70
N ASN A 175 5.07 6.91 -1.04
CA ASN A 175 4.89 7.99 -0.07
C ASN A 175 5.78 7.79 1.16
N ALA A 176 5.91 6.56 1.66
CA ALA A 176 6.80 6.25 2.77
C ALA A 176 8.27 6.48 2.41
N ALA A 177 8.71 5.99 1.26
CA ALA A 177 10.08 6.17 0.78
C ALA A 177 10.42 7.66 0.58
N ALA A 178 9.52 8.43 -0.06
CA ALA A 178 9.67 9.87 -0.23
C ALA A 178 9.77 10.61 1.12
N ALA A 179 8.87 10.29 2.06
CA ALA A 179 8.85 10.94 3.37
C ALA A 179 10.11 10.67 4.21
N LEU A 180 10.69 9.47 4.08
CA LEU A 180 11.93 9.08 4.77
C LEU A 180 13.19 9.51 4.01
N GLY A 181 13.10 9.92 2.74
CA GLY A 181 14.25 10.21 1.88
C GLY A 181 15.07 8.96 1.56
N LEU A 182 14.42 7.80 1.48
CA LEU A 182 15.02 6.48 1.26
C LEU A 182 14.55 5.87 -0.07
N SER A 183 15.27 4.87 -0.57
CA SER A 183 14.87 4.06 -1.71
C SER A 183 13.73 3.09 -1.35
N LEU A 184 13.05 2.56 -2.37
CA LEU A 184 12.03 1.50 -2.20
C LEU A 184 12.61 0.25 -1.52
N ASP A 185 13.87 -0.08 -1.80
CA ASP A 185 14.56 -1.23 -1.19
C ASP A 185 14.84 -1.02 0.30
N GLU A 186 15.35 0.16 0.68
CA GLU A 186 15.69 0.48 2.07
C GLU A 186 14.48 0.46 3.00
N VAL A 187 13.27 0.74 2.48
CA VAL A 187 12.03 0.69 3.28
C VAL A 187 11.30 -0.66 3.19
N SER A 188 11.86 -1.66 2.49
CA SER A 188 11.21 -2.97 2.28
C SER A 188 12.19 -4.14 2.16
N GLY A 189 12.67 -4.47 0.94
CA GLY A 189 13.49 -5.65 0.64
C GLY A 189 14.75 -5.75 1.49
N ALA A 190 15.47 -4.65 1.66
CA ALA A 190 16.66 -4.57 2.51
C ALA A 190 16.36 -4.77 4.00
N CYS A 191 15.09 -4.69 4.41
CA CYS A 191 14.64 -4.95 5.78
C CYS A 191 14.29 -6.42 6.03
N GLY A 192 14.22 -7.24 4.98
CA GLY A 192 14.00 -8.68 5.10
C GLY A 192 12.57 -9.15 4.84
N VAL A 193 11.66 -8.33 4.25
CA VAL A 193 10.33 -8.81 3.85
C VAL A 193 10.44 -9.91 2.79
N ASP A 194 9.58 -10.90 2.83
CA ASP A 194 9.59 -12.02 1.88
C ASP A 194 8.91 -11.64 0.56
N THR A 195 7.86 -10.81 0.65
CA THR A 195 7.10 -10.30 -0.51
C THR A 195 6.61 -8.88 -0.27
N LEU A 196 6.54 -8.10 -1.35
CA LEU A 196 6.06 -6.73 -1.35
C LEU A 196 4.99 -6.55 -2.44
N THR A 197 3.86 -5.92 -2.11
CA THR A 197 3.03 -5.26 -3.10
C THR A 197 3.63 -3.89 -3.40
N LEU A 198 4.27 -3.71 -4.56
CA LEU A 198 4.70 -2.38 -5.04
C LEU A 198 3.49 -1.71 -5.69
N GLY A 199 2.88 -0.76 -4.97
CA GLY A 199 1.67 -0.06 -5.38
C GLY A 199 1.93 1.00 -6.43
N GLY A 200 1.12 1.01 -7.50
CA GLY A 200 1.18 2.03 -8.54
C GLY A 200 -0.12 2.80 -8.71
N THR A 201 -1.26 2.15 -8.51
CA THR A 201 -2.59 2.74 -8.76
C THR A 201 -2.83 4.05 -8.01
N LYS A 202 -2.45 4.12 -6.73
CA LYS A 202 -2.63 5.32 -5.89
C LYS A 202 -1.61 6.42 -6.18
N ASN A 203 -0.63 6.14 -7.04
CA ASN A 203 0.49 7.04 -7.35
C ASN A 203 0.63 7.32 -8.85
N GLY A 204 -0.52 7.52 -9.53
CA GLY A 204 -0.60 7.97 -10.92
C GLY A 204 -0.77 6.90 -11.98
N LEU A 205 -0.78 5.60 -11.64
CA LEU A 205 -1.11 4.55 -12.59
C LEU A 205 -2.63 4.38 -12.76
N MET A 206 -3.04 3.79 -13.87
CA MET A 206 -4.45 3.54 -14.19
C MET A 206 -5.05 2.40 -13.34
N GLY A 207 -4.26 1.38 -13.08
CA GLY A 207 -4.65 0.17 -12.37
C GLY A 207 -3.59 -0.89 -12.58
N ALA A 208 -2.52 -0.80 -11.80
CA ALA A 208 -1.37 -1.68 -11.88
C ALA A 208 -0.65 -1.74 -10.54
N GLU A 209 -0.39 -2.96 -10.09
CA GLU A 209 0.42 -3.28 -8.92
C GLU A 209 1.46 -4.32 -9.33
N CYS A 210 2.50 -4.48 -8.54
CA CYS A 210 3.51 -5.51 -8.76
C CYS A 210 3.81 -6.26 -7.46
N VAL A 211 3.71 -7.58 -7.48
CA VAL A 211 4.21 -8.42 -6.38
C VAL A 211 5.68 -8.67 -6.61
N VAL A 212 6.53 -8.06 -5.79
CA VAL A 212 7.98 -8.29 -5.75
C VAL A 212 8.26 -9.42 -4.77
N ILE A 213 9.06 -10.39 -5.19
CA ILE A 213 9.37 -11.60 -4.42
C ILE A 213 10.85 -11.57 -4.05
N PHE A 214 11.15 -11.57 -2.76
CA PHE A 214 12.51 -11.61 -2.22
C PHE A 214 12.89 -13.03 -1.78
N ASN A 215 11.93 -13.82 -1.32
CA ASN A 215 12.16 -15.20 -0.94
C ASN A 215 12.12 -16.13 -2.16
N LYS A 216 13.28 -16.67 -2.56
CA LYS A 216 13.41 -17.53 -3.75
C LYS A 216 12.52 -18.76 -3.75
N ASP A 217 12.18 -19.29 -2.57
CA ASP A 217 11.39 -20.50 -2.45
C ASP A 217 9.92 -20.30 -2.85
N LEU A 218 9.47 -19.02 -2.92
CA LEU A 218 8.13 -18.64 -3.36
C LEU A 218 7.98 -18.45 -4.87
N VAL A 219 9.08 -18.27 -5.61
CA VAL A 219 9.06 -17.91 -7.04
C VAL A 219 8.26 -18.92 -7.89
N ARG A 220 8.45 -20.21 -7.61
CA ARG A 220 7.73 -21.27 -8.35
C ARG A 220 6.22 -21.18 -8.14
N GLU A 221 5.79 -21.01 -6.92
CA GLU A 221 4.36 -21.02 -6.52
C GLU A 221 3.65 -19.74 -6.98
N ALA A 222 4.37 -18.63 -7.08
CA ALA A 222 3.83 -17.31 -7.38
C ALA A 222 3.04 -17.22 -8.69
N ARG A 223 3.50 -17.91 -9.74
CA ARG A 223 2.83 -17.92 -11.05
C ARG A 223 1.48 -18.64 -10.99
N TYR A 224 1.39 -19.70 -10.22
CA TYR A 224 0.13 -20.44 -10.00
C TYR A 224 -0.81 -19.63 -9.11
N ALA A 225 -0.31 -19.04 -8.03
CA ALA A 225 -1.09 -18.17 -7.15
C ALA A 225 -1.67 -16.97 -7.94
N ARG A 226 -0.87 -16.30 -8.80
CA ARG A 226 -1.35 -15.22 -9.67
C ARG A 226 -2.51 -15.68 -10.57
N LYS A 227 -2.42 -16.86 -11.15
CA LYS A 227 -3.48 -17.39 -12.02
C LYS A 227 -4.74 -17.72 -11.21
N GLN A 228 -4.58 -18.37 -10.05
CA GLN A 228 -5.71 -18.73 -9.18
C GLN A 228 -6.40 -17.49 -8.58
N ALA A 229 -5.65 -16.44 -8.25
CA ALA A 229 -6.18 -15.15 -7.80
C ALA A 229 -6.82 -14.33 -8.94
N CYS A 230 -6.92 -14.87 -10.16
CA CYS A 230 -7.46 -14.19 -11.35
C CYS A 230 -6.68 -12.93 -11.77
N GLN A 231 -5.41 -12.82 -11.39
CA GLN A 231 -4.57 -11.64 -11.62
C GLN A 231 -3.66 -11.76 -12.85
N LEU A 232 -3.70 -12.87 -13.60
CA LEU A 232 -2.93 -13.01 -14.83
C LEU A 232 -3.70 -12.43 -16.02
N ALA A 233 -3.38 -11.19 -16.38
CA ALA A 233 -3.97 -10.49 -17.52
C ALA A 233 -3.54 -11.11 -18.85
N SER A 234 -4.49 -11.29 -19.79
CA SER A 234 -4.15 -11.75 -21.15
C SER A 234 -3.33 -10.72 -21.92
N LYS A 235 -3.64 -9.43 -21.76
CA LYS A 235 -2.89 -8.32 -22.38
C LYS A 235 -2.03 -7.65 -21.33
N MET A 236 -1.09 -8.40 -20.72
CA MET A 236 -0.23 -7.95 -19.64
C MET A 236 0.56 -6.69 -19.97
N ARG A 237 0.95 -6.52 -21.25
CA ARG A 237 1.72 -5.35 -21.71
C ARG A 237 1.14 -4.00 -21.29
N TYR A 238 -0.19 -3.88 -21.11
CA TYR A 238 -0.81 -2.63 -20.69
C TYR A 238 -0.65 -2.37 -19.18
N ILE A 239 -0.51 -3.42 -18.37
CA ILE A 239 -0.17 -3.27 -16.95
C ILE A 239 1.31 -2.94 -16.83
N SER A 240 2.15 -3.69 -17.52
CA SER A 240 3.62 -3.56 -17.47
C SER A 240 4.12 -2.22 -18.00
N ALA A 241 3.54 -1.72 -19.12
CA ALA A 241 3.91 -0.43 -19.70
C ALA A 241 3.72 0.75 -18.71
N GLN A 242 2.76 0.66 -17.81
CA GLN A 242 2.55 1.66 -16.77
C GLN A 242 3.74 1.69 -15.79
N PHE A 243 4.28 0.51 -15.43
CA PHE A 243 5.46 0.42 -14.56
C PHE A 243 6.74 0.91 -15.23
N ILE A 244 6.88 0.77 -16.57
CA ILE A 244 7.99 1.37 -17.30
C ILE A 244 7.97 2.89 -17.12
N ALA A 245 6.81 3.55 -17.34
CA ALA A 245 6.69 4.99 -17.12
C ALA A 245 6.92 5.37 -15.66
N PHE A 246 6.37 4.60 -14.72
CA PHE A 246 6.43 4.83 -13.29
C PHE A 246 7.87 4.85 -12.74
N LEU A 247 8.72 3.96 -13.27
CA LEU A 247 10.10 3.82 -12.84
C LEU A 247 11.09 4.65 -13.67
N THR A 248 10.67 5.16 -14.84
CA THR A 248 11.49 6.06 -15.67
C THR A 248 11.61 7.41 -14.98
N ASP A 249 12.84 7.93 -14.90
CA ASP A 249 13.19 9.23 -14.32
C ASP A 249 12.62 9.45 -12.90
N ASN A 250 12.37 8.36 -12.16
CA ASN A 250 11.81 8.38 -10.81
C ASN A 250 10.44 9.06 -10.70
N LEU A 251 9.57 8.92 -11.70
CA LEU A 251 8.21 9.47 -11.68
C LEU A 251 7.45 9.07 -10.40
N TRP A 252 7.66 7.84 -9.91
CA TRP A 252 7.07 7.36 -8.65
C TRP A 252 7.40 8.25 -7.45
N LEU A 253 8.65 8.76 -7.39
CA LEU A 253 9.13 9.63 -6.31
C LEU A 253 8.56 11.04 -6.45
N GLU A 254 8.56 11.59 -7.68
CA GLU A 254 7.99 12.90 -7.97
C GLU A 254 6.52 12.98 -7.56
N CYS A 255 5.72 12.00 -7.96
CA CYS A 255 4.29 11.91 -7.61
C CYS A 255 4.07 11.82 -6.09
N ALA A 256 4.85 10.99 -5.41
CA ALA A 256 4.72 10.75 -3.98
C ALA A 256 5.17 11.97 -3.14
N ASP A 257 6.31 12.57 -3.51
CA ASP A 257 6.83 13.78 -2.84
C ASP A 257 5.86 14.94 -2.98
N HIS A 258 5.31 15.15 -4.19
CA HIS A 258 4.29 16.15 -4.43
C HIS A 258 3.07 15.98 -3.52
N ALA A 259 2.52 14.74 -3.43
CA ALA A 259 1.40 14.45 -2.57
C ALA A 259 1.71 14.70 -1.09
N ASN A 260 2.86 14.23 -0.61
CA ASN A 260 3.30 14.43 0.79
C ASN A 260 3.48 15.92 1.14
N ARG A 261 4.09 16.68 0.22
CA ARG A 261 4.32 18.13 0.40
C ARG A 261 3.00 18.90 0.54
N LEU A 262 2.00 18.55 -0.26
CA LEU A 262 0.68 19.19 -0.17
C LEU A 262 -0.11 18.75 1.06
N ALA A 263 0.04 17.50 1.50
CA ALA A 263 -0.48 17.06 2.79
C ALA A 263 0.12 17.88 3.94
N LYS A 264 1.45 18.09 3.91
CA LYS A 264 2.13 18.90 4.92
C LYS A 264 1.65 20.36 4.94
N LYS A 265 1.46 20.97 3.78
CA LYS A 265 0.91 22.32 3.68
C LYS A 265 -0.47 22.43 4.32
N LEU A 266 -1.34 21.43 4.07
CA LEU A 266 -2.68 21.35 4.65
C LEU A 266 -2.63 21.09 6.16
N HIS A 267 -1.76 20.17 6.60
CA HIS A 267 -1.52 19.86 8.00
C HIS A 267 -1.11 21.12 8.79
N ASP A 268 -0.12 21.86 8.29
CA ASP A 268 0.39 23.05 8.98
C ASP A 268 -0.71 24.15 9.15
N ALA A 269 -1.59 24.25 8.15
CA ALA A 269 -2.74 25.15 8.23
C ALA A 269 -3.80 24.69 9.26
N LEU A 270 -4.11 23.40 9.30
CA LEU A 270 -5.03 22.81 10.28
C LEU A 270 -4.44 22.87 11.70
N ALA A 271 -3.15 22.63 11.88
CA ALA A 271 -2.46 22.69 13.17
C ALA A 271 -2.45 24.10 13.78
N ALA A 272 -2.60 25.14 12.97
CA ALA A 272 -2.75 26.53 13.42
C ALA A 272 -4.16 26.85 13.95
N MET A 273 -5.13 25.94 13.77
CA MET A 273 -6.52 26.12 14.23
C MET A 273 -6.67 25.52 15.64
N PRO A 274 -7.09 26.31 16.65
CA PRO A 274 -7.08 25.86 18.05
C PRO A 274 -8.12 24.77 18.36
N ASP A 275 -9.11 24.61 17.51
CA ASP A 275 -10.22 23.66 17.63
C ASP A 275 -10.06 22.40 16.78
N VAL A 276 -8.91 22.25 16.11
CA VAL A 276 -8.52 21.02 15.38
C VAL A 276 -7.61 20.17 16.26
N LYS A 277 -7.92 18.88 16.33
CA LYS A 277 -7.08 17.91 17.05
C LYS A 277 -6.73 16.75 16.12
N PHE A 278 -5.46 16.58 15.84
CA PHE A 278 -4.96 15.40 15.14
C PHE A 278 -5.05 14.16 16.01
N THR A 279 -5.51 13.07 15.43
CA THR A 279 -5.67 11.77 16.09
C THR A 279 -4.50 10.85 15.77
N GLN A 280 -3.83 11.09 14.63
CA GLN A 280 -2.59 10.43 14.23
C GLN A 280 -1.54 11.45 13.81
N PRO A 281 -0.24 11.14 13.93
CA PRO A 281 0.81 11.98 13.37
C PRO A 281 0.70 11.99 11.83
N MET A 282 0.97 13.13 11.22
CA MET A 282 1.07 13.22 9.76
C MET A 282 2.47 12.80 9.32
N GLU A 283 2.59 11.62 8.71
CA GLU A 283 3.87 11.08 8.22
C GLU A 283 3.90 10.84 6.71
N SER A 284 2.71 10.88 6.05
CA SER A 284 2.57 10.63 4.62
C SER A 284 1.60 11.62 3.96
N ASN A 285 0.90 11.19 2.92
CA ASN A 285 -0.12 12.00 2.23
C ASN A 285 -1.51 11.94 2.88
N GLN A 286 -1.62 11.45 4.11
CA GLN A 286 -2.88 11.25 4.83
C GLN A 286 -2.92 12.07 6.13
N LEU A 287 -4.06 12.69 6.41
CA LEU A 287 -4.31 13.45 7.64
C LEU A 287 -5.52 12.90 8.35
N PHE A 288 -5.40 12.66 9.66
CA PHE A 288 -6.47 12.19 10.52
C PHE A 288 -6.70 13.18 11.65
N PHE A 289 -7.91 13.73 11.76
CA PHE A 289 -8.21 14.77 12.74
C PHE A 289 -9.71 14.85 13.04
N ILE A 290 -10.02 15.51 14.15
CA ILE A 290 -11.37 15.89 14.57
C ILE A 290 -11.45 17.42 14.71
N MET A 291 -12.64 17.97 14.47
CA MET A 291 -12.96 19.38 14.69
C MET A 291 -14.42 19.50 15.18
N PRO A 292 -14.89 20.70 15.61
CA PRO A 292 -16.29 20.89 16.01
C PRO A 292 -17.26 20.50 14.90
N LYS A 293 -18.30 19.78 15.26
CA LYS A 293 -19.27 19.17 14.32
C LYS A 293 -19.87 20.18 13.33
N GLU A 294 -20.16 21.40 13.77
CA GLU A 294 -20.71 22.45 12.91
C GLU A 294 -19.75 22.85 11.77
N LYS A 295 -18.44 22.82 12.03
CA LYS A 295 -17.41 23.10 11.03
C LYS A 295 -17.20 21.91 10.10
N GLU A 296 -17.19 20.72 10.66
CA GLU A 296 -17.11 19.46 9.93
C GLU A 296 -18.25 19.34 8.91
N GLU A 297 -19.49 19.57 9.30
CA GLU A 297 -20.67 19.52 8.41
C GLU A 297 -20.53 20.53 7.24
N LYS A 298 -20.15 21.77 7.52
CA LYS A 298 -19.90 22.79 6.49
C LYS A 298 -18.75 22.41 5.57
N LEU A 299 -17.68 21.83 6.12
CA LEU A 299 -16.54 21.36 5.31
C LEU A 299 -16.99 20.27 4.34
N HIS A 300 -17.81 19.32 4.82
CA HIS A 300 -18.31 18.20 4.04
C HIS A 300 -19.31 18.63 2.93
N GLU A 301 -20.05 19.72 3.12
CA GLU A 301 -20.90 20.31 2.07
C GLU A 301 -20.10 20.77 0.84
N LYS A 302 -18.85 21.19 1.04
CA LYS A 302 -18.03 21.78 -0.02
C LYS A 302 -16.94 20.84 -0.56
N TYR A 303 -16.38 20.00 0.29
CA TYR A 303 -15.30 19.08 -0.07
C TYR A 303 -15.71 17.64 0.24
N TYR A 304 -15.36 16.70 -0.65
CA TYR A 304 -15.63 15.29 -0.42
C TYR A 304 -14.43 14.61 0.25
N PHE A 305 -14.67 13.99 1.41
CA PHE A 305 -13.71 13.19 2.19
C PHE A 305 -14.45 12.09 2.97
N TYR A 306 -13.70 11.14 3.55
CA TYR A 306 -14.30 10.09 4.37
C TYR A 306 -14.24 10.43 5.85
N TYR A 307 -15.30 10.05 6.58
CA TYR A 307 -15.21 9.82 8.00
C TYR A 307 -14.46 8.52 8.22
N TRP A 308 -13.34 8.60 8.94
CA TRP A 308 -12.57 7.42 9.30
C TRP A 308 -13.19 6.70 10.49
N ASN A 309 -13.66 7.45 11.47
CA ASN A 309 -14.39 6.94 12.61
C ASN A 309 -15.58 7.88 12.91
N GLU A 310 -16.78 7.49 12.49
CA GLU A 310 -18.01 8.26 12.67
C GLU A 310 -18.35 8.45 14.16
N ALA A 311 -18.01 7.48 15.03
CA ALA A 311 -18.37 7.54 16.46
C ALA A 311 -17.72 8.73 17.18
N ILE A 312 -16.57 9.19 16.70
CA ILE A 312 -15.82 10.31 17.28
C ILE A 312 -15.70 11.51 16.33
N GLY A 313 -16.32 11.44 15.13
CA GLY A 313 -16.20 12.48 14.11
C GLY A 313 -14.79 12.61 13.51
N GLU A 314 -14.03 11.52 13.49
CA GLU A 314 -12.69 11.52 12.91
C GLU A 314 -12.75 11.51 11.37
N MET A 315 -12.15 12.53 10.80
CA MET A 315 -12.05 12.70 9.34
C MET A 315 -10.70 12.24 8.83
N ARG A 316 -10.68 11.74 7.59
CA ARG A 316 -9.46 11.49 6.84
C ARG A 316 -9.43 12.34 5.57
N LEU A 317 -8.40 13.16 5.40
CA LEU A 317 -8.06 13.83 4.16
C LEU A 317 -6.84 13.19 3.51
N VAL A 318 -6.87 13.03 2.20
CA VAL A 318 -5.79 12.44 1.40
C VAL A 318 -5.48 13.37 0.23
N THR A 319 -4.21 13.73 0.07
CA THR A 319 -3.68 14.37 -1.14
C THR A 319 -3.15 13.31 -2.11
N SER A 320 -3.13 13.63 -3.38
CA SER A 320 -2.69 12.72 -4.46
C SER A 320 -1.68 13.42 -5.38
N TRP A 321 -1.12 12.65 -6.29
CA TRP A 321 -0.17 13.13 -7.28
C TRP A 321 -0.70 14.31 -8.13
N ASP A 322 -2.03 14.40 -8.33
CA ASP A 322 -2.70 15.44 -9.12
C ASP A 322 -3.36 16.55 -8.29
N THR A 323 -3.22 16.52 -6.97
CA THR A 323 -3.68 17.62 -6.10
C THR A 323 -2.88 18.87 -6.43
N THR A 324 -3.56 20.01 -6.66
CA THR A 324 -2.86 21.27 -6.99
C THR A 324 -2.68 22.16 -5.76
N GLU A 325 -1.76 23.14 -5.88
CA GLU A 325 -1.61 24.18 -4.84
C GLU A 325 -2.92 24.94 -4.63
N GLU A 326 -3.63 25.25 -5.72
CA GLU A 326 -4.91 25.96 -5.70
C GLU A 326 -6.00 25.16 -4.99
N ASP A 327 -6.01 23.82 -5.12
CA ASP A 327 -6.94 22.96 -4.40
C ASP A 327 -6.73 23.06 -2.88
N VAL A 328 -5.46 22.99 -2.45
CA VAL A 328 -5.09 23.08 -1.03
C VAL A 328 -5.30 24.50 -0.50
N ASP A 329 -4.89 25.54 -1.23
CA ASP A 329 -5.10 26.92 -0.84
C ASP A 329 -6.59 27.27 -0.75
N GLY A 330 -7.41 26.78 -1.68
CA GLY A 330 -8.86 26.92 -1.64
C GLY A 330 -9.50 26.26 -0.41
N LEU A 331 -9.03 25.07 -0.06
CA LEU A 331 -9.48 24.36 1.16
C LEU A 331 -9.06 25.12 2.42
N ILE A 332 -7.80 25.55 2.51
CA ILE A 332 -7.27 26.34 3.65
C ILE A 332 -8.02 27.68 3.79
N ALA A 333 -8.27 28.38 2.69
CA ALA A 333 -9.03 29.63 2.71
C ALA A 333 -10.45 29.41 3.23
N TYR A 334 -11.10 28.31 2.84
CA TYR A 334 -12.42 27.98 3.31
C TYR A 334 -12.43 27.62 4.80
N LEU A 335 -11.50 26.78 5.24
CA LEU A 335 -11.35 26.44 6.67
C LEU A 335 -11.23 27.66 7.57
N LYS A 336 -10.52 28.71 7.13
CA LYS A 336 -10.38 29.98 7.87
C LYS A 336 -11.69 30.76 8.00
N THR A 337 -12.72 30.43 7.22
CA THR A 337 -14.04 31.06 7.30
C THR A 337 -15.01 30.32 8.23
N LEU A 338 -14.66 29.12 8.65
CA LEU A 338 -15.43 28.29 9.57
C LEU A 338 -15.09 28.58 11.04
#